data_43e3181e376004e51fc00bfd5888496d
#
_entry.id   43e3181e376004e51fc00bfd5888496d
#
_cell.length_a   1.000
_cell.length_b   1.000
_cell.length_c   1.000
_cell.angle_alpha   90.00
_cell.angle_beta   90.00
_cell.angle_gamma   90.00
#
_symmetry.space_group_name_H-M   'P 1'
#
loop_
_entity.id
_entity.type
_entity.pdbx_description
1 polymer ?
#
loop_
_entity_poly.entity_id
_entity_poly.type
_entity_poly.pdbx_seq_one_letter_code
_entity_poly.pdbx_strand_id
1 'polypeptide(L)'
;MAKYKEFYDMMLKQNKEDFDEFKKIHDKYLEDPKKWYKEFNKIGSDIQDIIREYEDRLCRQSEGAGNSKFTTALSEKFQSEVKKNFAKINFIGMEY
;
A
#
# COMPACT_ATOMS: atom_id res chain seq x y z
N MET A 1 -15.26 8.26 -11.80
CA MET A 1 -14.23 8.01 -10.80
C MET A 1 -13.18 7.02 -11.30
N ALA A 2 -11.93 7.23 -10.90
CA ALA A 2 -10.88 6.32 -11.31
C ALA A 2 -10.96 5.01 -10.50
N LYS A 3 -10.85 3.89 -11.18
CA LYS A 3 -10.99 2.57 -10.58
C LYS A 3 -9.93 2.28 -9.51
N TYR A 4 -8.70 2.77 -9.72
CA TYR A 4 -7.63 2.58 -8.74
C TYR A 4 -7.95 3.27 -7.40
N LYS A 5 -8.63 4.42 -7.42
CA LYS A 5 -9.05 5.11 -6.21
C LYS A 5 -10.14 4.35 -5.47
N GLU A 6 -11.07 3.77 -6.20
CA GLU A 6 -12.14 2.94 -5.61
C GLU A 6 -11.54 1.75 -4.86
N PHE A 7 -10.58 1.06 -5.49
CA PHE A 7 -9.88 -0.06 -4.86
C PHE A 7 -9.05 0.37 -3.66
N TYR A 8 -8.40 1.52 -3.76
CA TYR A 8 -7.62 2.08 -2.66
C TYR A 8 -8.52 2.39 -1.45
N ASP A 9 -9.63 3.10 -1.68
CA ASP A 9 -10.57 3.44 -0.62
C ASP A 9 -11.18 2.18 0.01
N MET A 10 -11.53 1.19 -0.80
CA MET A 10 -12.06 -0.08 -0.33
C MET A 10 -11.03 -0.81 0.55
N MET A 11 -9.78 -0.82 0.14
CA MET A 11 -8.67 -1.42 0.88
C MET A 11 -8.55 -0.79 2.28
N LEU A 12 -8.52 0.53 2.36
CA LEU A 12 -8.43 1.24 3.63
C LEU A 12 -9.65 0.97 4.53
N LYS A 13 -10.83 0.91 3.92
CA LYS A 13 -12.09 0.72 4.64
C LYS A 13 -12.21 -0.68 5.22
N GLN A 14 -11.86 -1.69 4.41
CA GLN A 14 -11.94 -3.09 4.82
C GLN A 14 -10.84 -3.50 5.80
N ASN A 15 -9.74 -2.77 5.84
CA ASN A 15 -8.59 -3.06 6.70
C ASN A 15 -8.23 -1.85 7.58
N LYS A 16 -9.24 -1.12 8.02
CA LYS A 16 -9.06 0.14 8.74
C LYS A 16 -8.15 0.01 9.95
N GLU A 17 -8.35 -1.01 10.78
CA GLU A 17 -7.54 -1.20 11.99
C GLU A 17 -6.07 -1.39 11.67
N ASP A 18 -5.77 -2.20 10.65
CA ASP A 18 -4.41 -2.48 10.24
C ASP A 18 -3.73 -1.22 9.71
N PHE A 19 -4.41 -0.45 8.87
CA PHE A 19 -3.86 0.78 8.31
C PHE A 19 -3.73 1.89 9.34
N ASP A 20 -4.65 1.99 10.30
CA ASP A 20 -4.55 2.96 11.39
C ASP A 20 -3.33 2.66 12.26
N GLU A 21 -3.12 1.40 12.60
CA GLU A 21 -1.95 0.97 13.36
C GLU A 21 -0.65 1.22 12.59
N PHE A 22 -0.63 0.85 11.32
CA PHE A 22 0.53 1.10 10.47
C PHE A 22 0.86 2.59 10.39
N LYS A 23 -0.15 3.44 10.24
CA LYS A 23 0.06 4.88 10.17
C LYS A 23 0.73 5.42 11.43
N LYS A 24 0.31 4.96 12.58
CA LYS A 24 0.93 5.35 13.85
C LYS A 24 2.40 4.96 13.91
N ILE A 25 2.72 3.74 13.53
CA ILE A 25 4.10 3.24 13.50
C ILE A 25 4.90 3.95 12.42
N HIS A 26 4.30 4.21 11.25
CA HIS A 26 4.93 4.96 10.17
C HIS A 26 5.36 6.35 10.63
N ASP A 27 4.48 7.06 11.33
CA ASP A 27 4.79 8.40 11.84
C ASP A 27 5.91 8.36 12.88
N LYS A 28 5.92 7.36 13.76
CA LYS A 28 7.00 7.15 14.72
C LYS A 28 8.33 6.81 14.03
N TYR A 29 8.26 6.00 12.98
CA TYR A 29 9.43 5.68 12.15
C TYR A 29 10.01 6.93 11.49
N LEU A 30 9.17 7.86 11.03
CA LEU A 30 9.63 9.12 10.46
C LEU A 30 10.43 9.96 11.46
N GLU A 31 10.03 9.92 12.74
CA GLU A 31 10.71 10.67 13.80
C GLU A 31 12.01 9.99 14.24
N ASP A 32 12.00 8.66 14.38
CA ASP A 32 13.16 7.91 14.84
C ASP A 32 13.23 6.53 14.16
N PRO A 33 13.81 6.48 12.95
CA PRO A 33 13.89 5.23 12.18
C PRO A 33 14.63 4.10 12.91
N LYS A 34 15.71 4.42 13.62
CA LYS A 34 16.51 3.41 14.33
C LYS A 34 15.75 2.74 15.45
N LYS A 35 14.85 3.49 16.09
CA LYS A 35 14.07 2.98 17.21
C LYS A 35 12.90 2.12 16.73
N TRP A 36 12.27 2.52 15.62
CA TRP A 36 10.98 1.95 15.19
C TRP A 36 11.04 1.03 13.98
N TYR A 37 12.24 0.83 13.37
CA TYR A 37 12.32 0.07 12.12
C TYR A 37 11.84 -1.38 12.25
N LYS A 38 12.07 -2.02 13.39
CA LYS A 38 11.65 -3.42 13.59
C LYS A 38 10.14 -3.56 13.57
N GLU A 39 9.45 -2.69 14.31
CA GLU A 39 7.98 -2.67 14.34
C GLU A 39 7.41 -2.23 13.01
N PHE A 40 8.03 -1.21 12.39
CA PHE A 40 7.66 -0.74 11.08
C PHE A 40 7.74 -1.86 10.03
N ASN A 41 8.83 -2.63 10.04
CA ASN A 41 9.02 -3.74 9.11
C ASN A 41 8.01 -4.87 9.37
N LYS A 42 7.76 -5.18 10.63
CA LYS A 42 6.83 -6.25 11.01
C LYS A 42 5.40 -5.95 10.56
N ILE A 43 4.89 -4.79 10.93
CA ILE A 43 3.54 -4.37 10.57
C ILE A 43 3.47 -4.07 9.08
N GLY A 44 4.52 -3.45 8.54
CA GLY A 44 4.60 -3.11 7.13
C GLY A 44 4.56 -4.31 6.21
N SER A 45 5.13 -5.46 6.62
CA SER A 45 5.05 -6.68 5.84
C SER A 45 3.60 -7.11 5.62
N ASP A 46 2.79 -7.06 6.67
CA ASP A 46 1.36 -7.38 6.59
C ASP A 46 0.62 -6.38 5.69
N ILE A 47 0.98 -5.11 5.82
CA ILE A 47 0.39 -4.03 5.01
C ILE A 47 0.75 -4.23 3.53
N GLN A 48 1.99 -4.59 3.21
CA GLN A 48 2.40 -4.86 1.84
C GLN A 48 1.62 -6.03 1.23
N ASP A 49 1.35 -7.07 2.01
CA ASP A 49 0.57 -8.21 1.56
C ASP A 49 -0.87 -7.79 1.21
N ILE A 50 -1.47 -6.94 2.02
CA ILE A 50 -2.80 -6.37 1.77
C ILE A 50 -2.77 -5.53 0.49
N ILE A 51 -1.79 -4.66 0.33
CA ILE A 51 -1.65 -3.80 -0.85
C ILE A 51 -1.52 -4.64 -2.12
N ARG A 52 -0.69 -5.67 -2.10
CA ARG A 52 -0.50 -6.57 -3.24
C ARG A 52 -1.79 -7.29 -3.62
N GLU A 53 -2.55 -7.73 -2.63
CA GLU A 53 -3.82 -8.40 -2.87
C GLU A 53 -4.80 -7.50 -3.63
N TYR A 54 -4.94 -6.24 -3.20
CA TYR A 54 -5.84 -5.31 -3.86
C TYR A 54 -5.32 -4.87 -5.23
N GLU A 55 -4.01 -4.71 -5.38
CA GLU A 55 -3.39 -4.44 -6.67
C GLU A 55 -3.66 -5.57 -7.66
N ASP A 56 -3.50 -6.83 -7.21
CA ASP A 56 -3.78 -8.00 -8.04
C ASP A 56 -5.23 -8.05 -8.47
N ARG A 57 -6.17 -7.76 -7.58
CA ARG A 57 -7.60 -7.71 -7.91
C ARG A 57 -7.90 -6.63 -8.95
N LEU A 58 -7.29 -5.46 -8.79
CA LEU A 58 -7.43 -4.37 -9.74
C LEU A 58 -6.91 -4.77 -11.12
N CYS A 59 -5.74 -5.39 -11.17
CA CYS A 59 -5.12 -5.85 -12.41
C CYS A 59 -5.94 -6.95 -13.09
N ARG A 60 -6.47 -7.90 -12.33
CA ARG A 60 -7.32 -8.97 -12.86
C ARG A 60 -8.58 -8.44 -13.51
N GLN A 61 -9.21 -7.46 -12.91
CA GLN A 61 -10.40 -6.84 -13.50
C GLN A 61 -10.09 -6.11 -14.79
N SER A 62 -8.90 -5.49 -14.86
CA SER A 62 -8.45 -4.79 -16.06
C SER A 62 -8.05 -5.76 -17.16
N GLU A 63 -7.41 -6.89 -16.81
CA GLU A 63 -7.08 -7.96 -17.76
C GLU A 63 -8.32 -8.60 -18.34
N GLY A 64 -9.37 -8.74 -17.55
CA GLY A 64 -10.66 -9.20 -18.01
C GLY A 64 -11.24 -8.32 -19.11
N ALA A 65 -10.82 -7.06 -19.18
CA ALA A 65 -11.18 -6.15 -20.26
C ALA A 65 -10.25 -6.26 -21.48
N GLY A 66 -9.21 -7.10 -21.40
CA GLY A 66 -8.32 -7.39 -22.54
C GLY A 66 -7.27 -6.34 -22.85
N ASN A 67 -6.89 -5.52 -21.87
CA ASN A 67 -5.95 -4.42 -22.11
C ASN A 67 -4.79 -4.42 -21.10
N SER A 68 -3.69 -5.08 -21.47
CA SER A 68 -2.50 -5.21 -20.60
C SER A 68 -1.79 -3.88 -20.35
N LYS A 69 -1.77 -2.95 -21.30
CA LYS A 69 -1.17 -1.62 -21.13
C LYS A 69 -1.94 -0.82 -20.07
N PHE A 70 -3.25 -0.95 -20.08
CA PHE A 70 -4.12 -0.29 -19.12
C PHE A 70 -3.87 -0.81 -17.70
N THR A 71 -3.61 -2.11 -17.57
CA THR A 71 -3.30 -2.76 -16.30
C THR A 71 -2.03 -2.17 -15.66
N THR A 72 -0.97 -1.99 -16.46
CA THR A 72 0.28 -1.40 -15.96
C THR A 72 0.06 0.03 -15.46
N ALA A 73 -0.68 0.84 -16.20
CA ALA A 73 -0.99 2.21 -15.81
C ALA A 73 -1.80 2.26 -14.51
N LEU A 74 -2.76 1.36 -14.34
CA LEU A 74 -3.55 1.27 -13.12
C LEU A 74 -2.73 0.87 -11.91
N SER A 75 -1.82 -0.09 -12.09
CA SER A 75 -0.91 -0.52 -11.03
C SER A 75 -0.03 0.63 -10.56
N GLU A 76 0.57 1.37 -11.48
CA GLU A 76 1.40 2.54 -11.15
C GLU A 76 0.61 3.61 -10.40
N LYS A 77 -0.61 3.90 -10.83
CA LYS A 77 -1.48 4.89 -10.19
C LYS A 77 -1.87 4.43 -8.78
N PHE A 78 -2.17 3.15 -8.62
CA PHE A 78 -2.49 2.59 -7.31
C PHE A 78 -1.30 2.72 -6.34
N GLN A 79 -0.11 2.37 -6.78
CA GLN A 79 1.10 2.50 -5.98
C GLN A 79 1.41 3.96 -5.64
N SER A 80 1.17 4.87 -6.57
CA SER A 80 1.34 6.31 -6.32
C SER A 80 0.40 6.81 -5.23
N GLU A 81 -0.84 6.33 -5.23
CA GLU A 81 -1.82 6.69 -4.20
C GLU A 81 -1.40 6.19 -2.81
N VAL A 82 -0.88 4.97 -2.74
CA VAL A 82 -0.31 4.42 -1.50
C VAL A 82 0.84 5.30 -1.01
N LYS A 83 1.75 5.65 -1.90
CA LYS A 83 2.95 6.44 -1.57
C LYS A 83 2.61 7.85 -1.09
N LYS A 84 1.55 8.45 -1.59
CA LYS A 84 1.08 9.77 -1.13
C LYS A 84 0.73 9.75 0.35
N ASN A 85 0.15 8.66 0.82
CA ASN A 85 -0.33 8.53 2.20
C ASN A 85 0.70 7.90 3.13
N PHE A 86 1.61 7.09 2.58
CA PHE A 86 2.66 6.41 3.32
C PHE A 86 4.00 6.61 2.60
N ALA A 87 4.62 7.77 2.83
CA ALA A 87 5.82 8.19 2.09
C ALA A 87 6.98 7.20 2.23
N LYS A 88 7.06 6.47 3.33
CA LYS A 88 8.14 5.50 3.60
C LYS A 88 7.74 4.05 3.32
N ILE A 89 6.67 3.82 2.57
CA ILE A 89 6.18 2.47 2.27
C ILE A 89 7.27 1.59 1.62
N ASN A 90 8.13 2.17 0.81
CA ASN A 90 9.21 1.45 0.14
C ASN A 90 10.40 1.15 1.06
N PHE A 91 10.38 1.66 2.27
CA PHE A 91 11.44 1.45 3.26
C PHE A 91 11.17 0.25 4.16
N ILE A 92 10.04 -0.41 3.98
CA ILE A 92 9.72 -1.64 4.71
C ILE A 92 10.76 -2.71 4.34
N GLY A 93 11.36 -3.33 5.36
CA GLY A 93 12.41 -4.32 5.18
C GLY A 93 13.83 -3.80 5.34
N MET A 94 14.01 -2.48 5.40
CA MET A 94 15.34 -1.90 5.65
C MET A 94 15.77 -2.09 7.10
N GLU A 95 17.03 -2.41 7.30
CA GLU A 95 17.65 -2.55 8.62
C GLU A 95 18.61 -1.40 8.91
N TYR A 96 18.72 -1.05 10.17
CA TYR A 96 19.60 0.01 10.63
C TYR A 96 20.63 -0.49 11.66
#